data_8b54ac32c8b0ef7745fb4687d5de9361
#
_entry.id   8b54ac32c8b0ef7745fb4687d5de9361
#
_cell.length_a   1.000
_cell.length_b   1.000
_cell.length_c   1.000
_cell.angle_alpha   90.00
_cell.angle_beta   90.00
_cell.angle_gamma   90.00
#
_symmetry.space_group_name_H-M   'P 1'
#
loop_
_entity.id
_entity.type
_entity.pdbx_description
1 polymer ?
#
loop_
_entity_poly.entity_id
_entity_poly.type
_entity_poly.pdbx_seq_one_letter_code
_entity_poly.pdbx_strand_id
1 'polypeptide(L)'
;MSETQASQVPQAPLEACPICVKQQGEVIGGPVYQDDLVYANHVYNREGPTFLGYVRVETRRHAPSFAELTPAEAQAVGVLMARVSRALKACTGADHVYAFFYGDHVPHLHVHLFARYPGTPEEFWRERVDEWSESPKGGADEVAALCQRLRGFLAENPQ
;
A
#
# COMPACT_ATOMS: atom_id res chain seq x y z
N MET A 1 39.00 -11.97 -19.90
CA MET A 1 37.89 -10.99 -19.66
C MET A 1 36.61 -11.81 -19.68
N SER A 2 36.11 -12.13 -18.50
CA SER A 2 34.86 -12.92 -18.35
C SER A 2 33.71 -11.96 -18.17
N GLU A 3 32.82 -11.90 -19.17
CA GLU A 3 31.57 -11.18 -19.05
C GLU A 3 30.65 -11.93 -18.08
N THR A 4 30.39 -11.30 -16.96
CA THR A 4 29.40 -11.77 -15.98
C THR A 4 28.02 -11.59 -16.59
N GLN A 5 27.40 -12.65 -17.08
CA GLN A 5 26.01 -12.64 -17.49
C GLN A 5 25.15 -12.36 -16.26
N ALA A 6 24.56 -11.16 -16.22
CA ALA A 6 23.52 -10.84 -15.25
C ALA A 6 22.34 -11.81 -15.48
N SER A 7 22.01 -12.62 -14.47
CA SER A 7 20.84 -13.48 -14.45
C SER A 7 19.59 -12.62 -14.64
N GLN A 8 18.98 -12.68 -15.81
CA GLN A 8 17.64 -12.13 -16.03
C GLN A 8 16.65 -12.99 -15.27
N VAL A 9 16.11 -12.46 -14.17
CA VAL A 9 14.96 -13.05 -13.49
C VAL A 9 13.80 -13.03 -14.50
N PRO A 10 13.13 -14.18 -14.77
CA PRO A 10 12.00 -14.19 -15.67
C PRO A 10 10.90 -13.27 -15.14
N GLN A 11 10.61 -12.20 -15.86
CA GLN A 11 9.47 -11.35 -15.55
C GLN A 11 8.20 -12.10 -15.93
N ALA A 12 7.32 -12.36 -14.94
CA ALA A 12 6.01 -12.89 -15.22
C ALA A 12 5.28 -11.96 -16.20
N PRO A 13 4.48 -12.50 -17.14
CA PRO A 13 3.70 -11.67 -18.05
C PRO A 13 2.86 -10.67 -17.27
N LEU A 14 2.78 -9.41 -17.73
CA LEU A 14 1.97 -8.34 -17.11
C LEU A 14 0.54 -8.77 -16.83
N GLU A 15 -0.02 -9.60 -17.70
CA GLU A 15 -1.38 -10.18 -17.59
C GLU A 15 -1.54 -11.17 -16.42
N ALA A 16 -0.46 -11.74 -15.90
CA ALA A 16 -0.48 -12.66 -14.76
C ALA A 16 -0.22 -11.98 -13.41
N CYS A 17 0.23 -10.72 -13.39
CA CYS A 17 0.51 -10.01 -12.14
C CYS A 17 -0.79 -9.52 -11.49
N PRO A 18 -1.15 -9.99 -10.27
CA PRO A 18 -2.41 -9.62 -9.63
C PRO A 18 -2.49 -8.11 -9.29
N ILE A 19 -1.36 -7.44 -9.12
CA ILE A 19 -1.31 -5.98 -8.89
C ILE A 19 -1.61 -5.24 -10.19
N CYS A 20 -0.97 -5.62 -11.31
CA CYS A 20 -1.25 -5.01 -12.61
C CYS A 20 -2.73 -5.18 -13.01
N VAL A 21 -3.29 -6.38 -12.80
CA VAL A 21 -4.72 -6.65 -13.06
C VAL A 21 -5.62 -5.80 -12.15
N LYS A 22 -5.33 -5.75 -10.86
CA LYS A 22 -6.10 -4.96 -9.89
C LYS A 22 -6.13 -3.47 -10.25
N GLN A 23 -5.00 -2.89 -10.69
CA GLN A 23 -4.90 -1.48 -11.05
C GLN A 23 -5.70 -1.09 -12.31
N GLN A 24 -6.14 -2.07 -13.09
CA GLN A 24 -7.02 -1.88 -14.26
C GLN A 24 -8.51 -2.06 -13.92
N GLY A 25 -8.81 -2.61 -12.75
CA GLY A 25 -10.16 -2.90 -12.29
C GLY A 25 -10.66 -1.96 -11.20
N GLU A 26 -11.83 -2.28 -10.70
CA GLU A 26 -12.41 -1.57 -9.55
C GLU A 26 -11.92 -2.16 -8.23
N VAL A 27 -11.61 -1.29 -7.28
CA VAL A 27 -11.31 -1.66 -5.89
C VAL A 27 -12.33 -1.04 -4.95
N ILE A 28 -12.62 -1.72 -3.84
CA ILE A 28 -13.55 -1.21 -2.82
C ILE A 28 -13.01 0.14 -2.29
N GLY A 29 -13.86 1.15 -2.29
CA GLY A 29 -13.51 2.50 -1.90
C GLY A 29 -12.76 3.32 -2.97
N GLY A 30 -12.39 2.71 -4.09
CA GLY A 30 -11.58 3.33 -5.14
C GLY A 30 -10.12 3.52 -4.73
N PRO A 31 -9.26 3.97 -5.66
CA PRO A 31 -7.89 4.33 -5.32
C PRO A 31 -7.87 5.51 -4.34
N VAL A 32 -6.97 5.43 -3.36
CA VAL A 32 -6.69 6.54 -2.42
C VAL A 32 -5.90 7.64 -3.11
N TYR A 33 -5.00 7.24 -4.00
CA TYR A 33 -4.22 8.12 -4.88
C TYR A 33 -3.78 7.36 -6.13
N GLN A 34 -3.68 8.07 -7.25
CA GLN A 34 -3.05 7.55 -8.46
C GLN A 34 -2.54 8.69 -9.35
N ASP A 35 -1.43 8.43 -10.01
CA ASP A 35 -0.89 9.22 -11.11
C ASP A 35 -0.21 8.30 -12.14
N ASP A 36 0.65 8.82 -12.99
CA ASP A 36 1.33 8.03 -14.03
C ASP A 36 2.41 7.09 -13.47
N LEU A 37 2.94 7.34 -12.26
CA LEU A 37 4.05 6.61 -11.66
C LEU A 37 3.63 5.69 -10.53
N VAL A 38 2.64 6.10 -9.72
CA VAL A 38 2.27 5.42 -8.49
C VAL A 38 0.77 5.26 -8.31
N TYR A 39 0.41 4.28 -7.52
CA TYR A 39 -0.96 3.95 -7.18
C TYR A 39 -1.06 3.62 -5.68
N ALA A 40 -2.12 4.02 -5.02
CA ALA A 40 -2.39 3.61 -3.65
C ALA A 40 -3.86 3.23 -3.47
N ASN A 41 -4.10 2.13 -2.75
CA ASN A 41 -5.45 1.70 -2.38
C ASN A 41 -5.48 1.12 -0.97
N HIS A 42 -6.62 1.24 -0.31
CA HIS A 42 -6.90 0.48 0.90
C HIS A 42 -7.06 -1.00 0.56
N VAL A 43 -6.49 -1.88 1.36
CA VAL A 43 -6.66 -3.33 1.18
C VAL A 43 -8.00 -3.74 1.77
N TYR A 44 -8.75 -4.55 1.02
CA TYR A 44 -10.07 -5.05 1.43
C TYR A 44 -10.03 -6.57 1.60
N ASN A 45 -10.50 -7.05 2.76
CA ASN A 45 -10.67 -8.47 3.03
C ASN A 45 -12.07 -8.92 2.57
N ARG A 46 -12.12 -9.81 1.59
CA ARG A 46 -13.39 -10.34 1.06
C ARG A 46 -14.01 -11.45 1.91
N GLU A 47 -13.22 -12.03 2.82
CA GLU A 47 -13.62 -13.21 3.61
C GLU A 47 -14.05 -12.85 5.03
N GLY A 48 -13.96 -11.58 5.42
CA GLY A 48 -14.31 -11.14 6.76
C GLY A 48 -14.14 -9.63 6.96
N PRO A 49 -14.23 -9.17 8.21
CA PRO A 49 -14.03 -7.76 8.52
C PRO A 49 -12.64 -7.28 8.09
N THR A 50 -12.60 -6.12 7.45
CA THR A 50 -11.37 -5.48 7.01
C THR A 50 -10.80 -4.61 8.11
N PHE A 51 -9.51 -4.75 8.41
CA PHE A 51 -8.77 -3.82 9.27
C PHE A 51 -8.73 -2.42 8.61
N LEU A 52 -9.23 -1.41 9.32
CA LEU A 52 -9.31 -0.03 8.81
C LEU A 52 -7.99 0.70 9.06
N GLY A 53 -7.15 0.79 8.06
CA GLY A 53 -5.85 1.47 8.14
C GLY A 53 -4.72 0.69 7.48
N TYR A 54 -5.05 -0.23 6.58
CA TYR A 54 -4.08 -0.92 5.75
C TYR A 54 -4.16 -0.39 4.31
N VAL A 55 -3.16 0.39 3.91
CA VAL A 55 -3.02 0.92 2.55
C VAL A 55 -1.77 0.34 1.89
N ARG A 56 -1.85 0.00 0.62
CA ARG A 56 -0.68 -0.33 -0.20
C ARG A 56 -0.33 0.82 -1.13
N VAL A 57 0.97 1.13 -1.22
CA VAL A 57 1.56 2.03 -2.20
C VAL A 57 2.32 1.19 -3.21
N GLU A 58 2.02 1.35 -4.48
CA GLU A 58 2.48 0.50 -5.58
C GLU A 58 2.99 1.35 -6.74
N THR A 59 3.92 0.80 -7.53
CA THR A 59 4.27 1.41 -8.82
C THR A 59 3.20 1.12 -9.87
N ARG A 60 3.02 2.04 -10.82
CA ARG A 60 2.16 1.79 -12.00
C ARG A 60 2.83 0.81 -12.96
N ARG A 61 4.13 1.00 -13.18
CA ARG A 61 4.92 0.08 -13.98
C ARG A 61 5.18 -1.20 -13.17
N HIS A 62 5.15 -2.32 -13.85
CA HIS A 62 5.56 -3.61 -13.28
C HIS A 62 7.07 -3.59 -13.00
N ALA A 63 7.44 -3.30 -11.76
CA ALA A 63 8.81 -3.34 -11.25
C ALA A 63 8.87 -4.31 -10.06
N PRO A 64 9.70 -5.35 -10.08
CA PRO A 64 9.71 -6.38 -9.06
C PRO A 64 10.08 -5.87 -7.66
N SER A 65 11.04 -4.95 -7.56
CA SER A 65 11.54 -4.43 -6.29
C SER A 65 12.07 -3.01 -6.42
N PHE A 66 12.61 -2.47 -5.33
CA PHE A 66 13.24 -1.15 -5.33
C PHE A 66 14.45 -1.05 -6.26
N ALA A 67 15.15 -2.17 -6.52
CA ALA A 67 16.33 -2.19 -7.36
C ALA A 67 16.04 -1.85 -8.83
N GLU A 68 14.81 -2.11 -9.30
CA GLU A 68 14.38 -1.88 -10.67
C GLU A 68 13.66 -0.55 -10.89
N LEU A 69 13.54 0.28 -9.84
CA LEU A 69 12.90 1.58 -9.96
C LEU A 69 13.78 2.58 -10.72
N THR A 70 13.14 3.39 -11.54
CA THR A 70 13.76 4.62 -12.01
C THR A 70 13.85 5.65 -10.87
N PRO A 71 14.76 6.65 -10.95
CA PRO A 71 14.82 7.72 -9.94
C PRO A 71 13.48 8.44 -9.74
N ALA A 72 12.71 8.65 -10.80
CA ALA A 72 11.40 9.30 -10.73
C ALA A 72 10.38 8.43 -9.96
N GLU A 73 10.35 7.12 -10.22
CA GLU A 73 9.48 6.18 -9.50
C GLU A 73 9.88 6.07 -8.03
N ALA A 74 11.18 5.98 -7.73
CA ALA A 74 11.67 5.91 -6.35
C ALA A 74 11.28 7.17 -5.56
N GLN A 75 11.40 8.35 -6.17
CA GLN A 75 10.95 9.61 -5.58
C GLN A 75 9.43 9.62 -5.38
N ALA A 76 8.64 9.22 -6.38
CA ALA A 76 7.19 9.22 -6.32
C ALA A 76 6.68 8.27 -5.22
N VAL A 77 7.25 7.05 -5.12
CA VAL A 77 6.93 6.08 -4.06
C VAL A 77 7.25 6.66 -2.69
N GLY A 78 8.46 7.21 -2.48
CA GLY A 78 8.86 7.77 -1.19
C GLY A 78 7.97 8.95 -0.76
N VAL A 79 7.67 9.87 -1.67
CA VAL A 79 6.77 11.00 -1.41
C VAL A 79 5.37 10.52 -1.07
N LEU A 80 4.82 9.58 -1.87
CA LEU A 80 3.47 9.07 -1.62
C LEU A 80 3.37 8.31 -0.31
N MET A 81 4.37 7.50 0.06
CA MET A 81 4.43 6.82 1.36
C MET A 81 4.34 7.81 2.52
N ALA A 82 5.11 8.90 2.47
CA ALA A 82 5.09 9.94 3.50
C ALA A 82 3.72 10.64 3.58
N ARG A 83 3.13 10.97 2.43
CA ARG A 83 1.80 11.60 2.35
C ARG A 83 0.69 10.70 2.88
N VAL A 84 0.67 9.42 2.45
CA VAL A 84 -0.33 8.43 2.92
C VAL A 84 -0.16 8.16 4.42
N SER A 85 1.07 8.12 4.93
CA SER A 85 1.31 7.95 6.37
C SER A 85 0.73 9.13 7.17
N ARG A 86 0.90 10.37 6.71
CA ARG A 86 0.26 11.55 7.33
C ARG A 86 -1.27 11.48 7.26
N ALA A 87 -1.81 11.09 6.10
CA ALA A 87 -3.24 10.92 5.91
C ALA A 87 -3.83 9.86 6.84
N LEU A 88 -3.18 8.69 6.96
CA LEU A 88 -3.59 7.64 7.89
C LEU A 88 -3.63 8.16 9.33
N LYS A 89 -2.57 8.83 9.80
CA LYS A 89 -2.58 9.41 11.16
C LYS A 89 -3.71 10.42 11.36
N ALA A 90 -3.89 11.32 10.42
CA ALA A 90 -4.93 12.36 10.52
C ALA A 90 -6.35 11.79 10.44
N CYS A 91 -6.60 10.83 9.55
CA CYS A 91 -7.93 10.28 9.31
C CYS A 91 -8.34 9.17 10.29
N THR A 92 -7.38 8.48 10.90
CA THR A 92 -7.67 7.33 11.78
C THR A 92 -7.33 7.60 13.25
N GLY A 93 -6.55 8.63 13.55
CA GLY A 93 -6.01 8.87 14.89
C GLY A 93 -4.87 7.91 15.28
N ALA A 94 -4.24 7.25 14.31
CA ALA A 94 -3.16 6.31 14.57
C ALA A 94 -1.96 6.99 15.23
N ASP A 95 -1.37 6.33 16.24
CA ASP A 95 -0.14 6.76 16.91
C ASP A 95 1.07 6.62 15.99
N HIS A 96 1.09 5.56 15.19
CA HIS A 96 2.21 5.19 14.34
C HIS A 96 1.72 4.57 13.03
N VAL A 97 2.56 4.65 11.98
CA VAL A 97 2.34 3.94 10.73
C VAL A 97 3.59 3.12 10.41
N TYR A 98 3.41 1.83 10.30
CA TYR A 98 4.47 0.93 9.86
C TYR A 98 4.51 0.85 8.34
N ALA A 99 5.69 0.65 7.77
CA ALA A 99 5.90 0.42 6.35
C ALA A 99 6.72 -0.85 6.15
N PHE A 100 6.21 -1.77 5.33
CA PHE A 100 6.86 -3.06 5.03
C PHE A 100 6.88 -3.31 3.52
N PHE A 101 7.95 -3.89 3.05
CA PHE A 101 8.09 -4.46 1.71
C PHE A 101 8.70 -5.85 1.81
N TYR A 102 8.03 -6.84 1.24
CA TYR A 102 8.49 -8.22 1.21
C TYR A 102 8.89 -8.65 -0.20
N GLY A 103 7.98 -8.57 -1.17
CA GLY A 103 8.25 -8.85 -2.58
C GLY A 103 8.34 -10.33 -2.95
N ASP A 104 8.22 -11.25 -1.99
CA ASP A 104 8.49 -12.68 -2.19
C ASP A 104 7.39 -13.39 -3.02
N HIS A 105 6.13 -13.04 -2.80
CA HIS A 105 5.00 -13.74 -3.45
C HIS A 105 4.53 -13.07 -4.73
N VAL A 106 4.61 -11.74 -4.80
CA VAL A 106 4.22 -10.97 -5.97
C VAL A 106 5.36 -10.06 -6.36
N PRO A 107 6.08 -10.36 -7.45
CA PRO A 107 7.22 -9.56 -7.92
C PRO A 107 6.74 -8.28 -8.62
N HIS A 108 6.08 -7.42 -7.88
CA HIS A 108 5.64 -6.08 -8.23
C HIS A 108 5.75 -5.22 -6.97
N LEU A 109 6.47 -4.11 -7.03
CA LEU A 109 6.69 -3.27 -5.87
C LEU A 109 5.37 -2.80 -5.26
N HIS A 110 5.14 -3.21 -4.03
CA HIS A 110 4.01 -2.79 -3.22
C HIS A 110 4.45 -2.67 -1.76
N VAL A 111 4.40 -1.47 -1.24
CA VAL A 111 4.74 -1.19 0.16
C VAL A 111 3.46 -1.21 0.98
N HIS A 112 3.48 -2.00 2.04
CA HIS A 112 2.37 -2.14 2.99
C HIS A 112 2.49 -1.05 4.06
N LEU A 113 1.47 -0.22 4.21
CA LEU A 113 1.36 0.79 5.26
C LEU A 113 0.25 0.39 6.23
N PHE A 114 0.60 0.17 7.49
CA PHE A 114 -0.33 -0.22 8.55
C PHE A 114 -0.43 0.86 9.63
N ALA A 115 -1.64 1.32 9.90
CA ALA A 115 -1.92 2.20 11.01
C ALA A 115 -1.89 1.42 12.34
N ARG A 116 -1.10 1.86 13.33
CA ARG A 116 -1.21 1.36 14.70
C ARG A 116 -2.06 2.31 15.51
N TYR A 117 -3.18 1.82 16.00
CA TYR A 117 -4.10 2.60 16.82
C TYR A 117 -3.62 2.76 18.26
N PRO A 118 -4.03 3.84 18.95
CA PRO A 118 -3.77 4.00 20.39
C PRO A 118 -4.25 2.80 21.19
N GLY A 119 -3.47 2.38 22.17
CA GLY A 119 -3.81 1.26 23.04
C GLY A 119 -3.48 -0.13 22.46
N THR A 120 -3.02 -0.23 21.20
CA THR A 120 -2.58 -1.51 20.65
C THR A 120 -1.47 -2.12 21.52
N PRO A 121 -1.67 -3.33 22.11
CA PRO A 121 -0.64 -4.00 22.91
C PRO A 121 0.62 -4.30 22.10
N GLU A 122 1.78 -4.30 22.76
CA GLU A 122 3.08 -4.44 22.10
C GLU A 122 3.21 -5.77 21.33
N GLU A 123 2.59 -6.84 21.80
CA GLU A 123 2.56 -8.15 21.12
C GLU A 123 1.88 -8.11 19.75
N PHE A 124 1.03 -7.10 19.48
CA PHE A 124 0.36 -6.87 18.20
C PHE A 124 1.01 -5.75 17.37
N TRP A 125 2.18 -5.26 17.71
CA TRP A 125 2.83 -4.23 16.92
C TRP A 125 3.38 -4.78 15.60
N ARG A 126 3.74 -3.87 14.69
CA ARG A 126 4.28 -4.12 13.35
C ARG A 126 3.24 -4.78 12.44
N GLU A 127 3.57 -5.89 11.80
CA GLU A 127 2.70 -6.61 10.86
C GLU A 127 1.49 -7.29 11.50
N ARG A 128 1.40 -7.28 12.81
CA ARG A 128 0.33 -7.97 13.57
C ARG A 128 -0.77 -7.04 14.09
N VAL A 129 -0.75 -5.76 13.71
CA VAL A 129 -1.72 -4.78 14.24
C VAL A 129 -3.17 -5.09 13.90
N ASP A 130 -3.41 -5.81 12.82
CA ASP A 130 -4.73 -6.28 12.38
C ASP A 130 -5.21 -7.55 13.11
N GLU A 131 -4.32 -8.27 13.81
CA GLU A 131 -4.66 -9.43 14.63
C GLU A 131 -5.29 -9.03 15.96
N TRP A 132 -5.05 -7.81 16.47
CA TRP A 132 -5.65 -7.33 17.69
C TRP A 132 -7.17 -7.27 17.56
N SER A 133 -7.88 -7.95 18.50
CA SER A 133 -9.34 -8.10 18.45
C SER A 133 -10.09 -6.76 18.51
N GLU A 134 -9.53 -5.78 19.24
CA GLU A 134 -10.11 -4.45 19.41
C GLU A 134 -9.66 -3.46 18.32
N SER A 135 -8.83 -3.89 17.37
CA SER A 135 -8.45 -3.03 16.26
C SER A 135 -9.69 -2.65 15.42
N PRO A 136 -9.79 -1.39 14.96
CA PRO A 136 -10.92 -0.96 14.14
C PRO A 136 -11.04 -1.81 12.87
N LYS A 137 -12.22 -2.39 12.67
CA LYS A 137 -12.54 -3.22 11.50
C LYS A 137 -13.91 -2.81 10.95
N GLY A 138 -14.11 -3.04 9.66
CA GLY A 138 -15.36 -2.71 8.99
C GLY A 138 -15.57 -3.47 7.69
N GLY A 139 -16.70 -3.24 7.05
CA GLY A 139 -17.06 -3.76 5.74
C GLY A 139 -16.70 -2.79 4.61
N ALA A 140 -17.36 -3.00 3.47
CA ALA A 140 -17.12 -2.22 2.26
C ALA A 140 -17.43 -0.72 2.44
N ASP A 141 -18.50 -0.40 3.18
CA ASP A 141 -18.94 0.98 3.39
C ASP A 141 -17.97 1.75 4.28
N GLU A 142 -17.48 1.15 5.36
CA GLU A 142 -16.48 1.76 6.24
C GLU A 142 -15.14 1.95 5.52
N VAL A 143 -14.72 0.99 4.70
CA VAL A 143 -13.53 1.13 3.85
C VAL A 143 -13.71 2.26 2.85
N ALA A 144 -14.86 2.34 2.18
CA ALA A 144 -15.16 3.41 1.23
C ALA A 144 -15.15 4.79 1.90
N ALA A 145 -15.75 4.90 3.09
CA ALA A 145 -15.75 6.14 3.88
C ALA A 145 -14.34 6.57 4.30
N LEU A 146 -13.50 5.62 4.72
CA LEU A 146 -12.09 5.90 5.04
C LEU A 146 -11.32 6.34 3.80
N CYS A 147 -11.46 5.65 2.66
CA CYS A 147 -10.84 6.02 1.38
C CYS A 147 -11.23 7.44 0.95
N GLN A 148 -12.48 7.83 1.13
CA GLN A 148 -12.93 9.20 0.83
C GLN A 148 -12.21 10.24 1.69
N ARG A 149 -12.08 10.00 2.99
CA ARG A 149 -11.34 10.90 3.91
C ARG A 149 -9.87 10.98 3.55
N LEU A 150 -9.22 9.84 3.25
CA LEU A 150 -7.82 9.82 2.84
C LEU A 150 -7.60 10.63 1.55
N ARG A 151 -8.45 10.47 0.53
CA ARG A 151 -8.39 11.29 -0.69
C ARG A 151 -8.55 12.77 -0.42
N GLY A 152 -9.53 13.16 0.41
CA GLY A 152 -9.73 14.55 0.80
C GLY A 152 -8.48 15.15 1.45
N PHE A 153 -7.91 14.44 2.43
CA PHE A 153 -6.67 14.88 3.10
C PHE A 153 -5.50 15.03 2.11
N LEU A 154 -5.32 14.05 1.22
CA LEU A 154 -4.23 14.10 0.22
C LEU A 154 -4.40 15.23 -0.79
N ALA A 155 -5.62 15.58 -1.16
CA ALA A 155 -5.93 16.70 -2.06
C ALA A 155 -5.66 18.06 -1.41
N GLU A 156 -5.99 18.20 -0.12
CA GLU A 156 -5.76 19.42 0.66
C GLU A 156 -4.28 19.60 1.07
N ASN A 157 -3.50 18.52 1.11
CA ASN A 157 -2.10 18.50 1.55
C ASN A 157 -1.20 17.87 0.46
N PRO A 158 -0.93 18.59 -0.64
CA PRO A 158 -0.21 18.04 -1.80
C PRO A 158 1.29 17.81 -1.57
N GLN A 159 1.86 18.32 -0.45
CA GLN A 159 3.30 18.23 -0.13
C GLN A 159 3.60 17.13 0.89
#